data_98845cd82f3446c972557008387e1248
#
_entry.id   98845cd82f3446c972557008387e1248
#
_cell.length_a   1.000
_cell.length_b   1.000
_cell.length_c   1.000
_cell.angle_alpha   90.00
_cell.angle_beta   90.00
_cell.angle_gamma   90.00
#
_symmetry.space_group_name_H-M   'P 1'
#
loop_
_entity.id
_entity.type
_entity.pdbx_description
1 polymer ?
#
loop_
_entity_poly.entity_id
_entity_poly.type
_entity_poly.pdbx_seq_one_letter_code
_entity_poly.pdbx_strand_id
1 'polypeptide(L)'
;HAVITRIRSLKDLQDNIFKIPRDSMLYHISRNHMSRWLTARAIFPVANFLKHVTWHKLQDVDAHRQIIFDAIVQYRHMKNIGVVAVFDRGKFDKYAHFARIGEGSLGGKGRGLAFLDNVVKTHPQFNQYPGASVRIPKTVVLCTDVFDQFMEQNNLYEIALSDAPDDVILQHFLRAQLPDSYIDDFFTFFEATKSPVAIRSSSLLEDSHYQPFAGIYSTYMIPYLEDKYEMLHMLAAAIKSVYASVYYRDSKAYMTATSNVIDQEKMAVILQEVVGKSYGDHYYPNISGVLRSLNYYPIGDETAEEGIASLALGLGKYIVDGGQTLRVSPYHPAQVLQMSEMEIALRETQTHFYALDMKHVGADFKVDDGFNILKLKVKEADKEGSLQYIASTFDPYDQVIRDGLYEGGRKIISFCGVLQHDVFPLPQILQMSMKYGAEAMRRPVEIEFACNLNADKTGEFYLLQ
;
A
#
# COMPACT_ATOMS: atom_id res chain seq x y z
N HIS A 1 24.59 23.81 31.58
CA HIS A 1 23.51 23.42 30.65
C HIS A 1 23.81 22.04 30.07
N ALA A 2 23.00 21.04 30.38
CA ALA A 2 23.14 19.72 29.80
C ALA A 2 22.66 19.75 28.33
N VAL A 3 23.43 19.13 27.44
CA VAL A 3 23.00 18.91 26.05
C VAL A 3 22.00 17.78 26.06
N ILE A 4 20.75 18.04 25.68
CA ILE A 4 19.66 17.06 25.67
C ILE A 4 19.73 16.23 24.39
N THR A 5 19.93 16.90 23.24
CA THR A 5 20.10 16.25 21.93
C THR A 5 20.88 17.15 20.99
N ARG A 6 21.53 16.56 20.00
CA ARG A 6 22.19 17.28 18.91
C ARG A 6 21.43 17.07 17.64
N ILE A 7 20.97 18.14 17.02
CA ILE A 7 20.21 18.11 15.76
C ILE A 7 21.16 18.40 14.62
N ARG A 8 21.35 17.41 13.74
CA ARG A 8 22.24 17.47 12.58
C ARG A 8 21.52 17.52 11.24
N SER A 9 20.29 16.98 11.19
CA SER A 9 19.47 16.84 9.99
C SER A 9 18.05 17.35 10.22
N LEU A 10 17.26 17.51 9.12
CA LEU A 10 15.83 17.78 9.23
C LEU A 10 15.07 16.64 9.93
N LYS A 11 15.49 15.40 9.70
CA LYS A 11 14.91 14.25 10.36
C LYS A 11 15.16 14.31 11.86
N ASP A 12 16.39 14.59 12.30
CA ASP A 12 16.69 14.75 13.73
C ASP A 12 15.82 15.83 14.38
N LEU A 13 15.61 16.96 13.67
CA LEU A 13 14.73 18.02 14.18
C LEU A 13 13.29 17.54 14.28
N GLN A 14 12.78 16.88 13.26
CA GLN A 14 11.43 16.30 13.22
C GLN A 14 11.20 15.31 14.37
N ASP A 15 12.11 14.37 14.57
CA ASP A 15 12.00 13.29 15.57
C ASP A 15 12.13 13.79 17.01
N ASN A 16 12.76 14.93 17.21
CA ASN A 16 13.05 15.48 18.55
C ASN A 16 12.30 16.78 18.88
N ILE A 17 11.56 17.38 17.96
CA ILE A 17 10.94 18.70 18.15
C ILE A 17 10.03 18.75 19.39
N PHE A 18 9.27 17.67 19.64
CA PHE A 18 8.37 17.58 20.80
C PHE A 18 9.10 17.25 22.11
N LYS A 19 10.35 16.79 22.06
CA LYS A 19 11.21 16.51 23.22
C LYS A 19 12.00 17.74 23.67
N ILE A 20 12.09 18.79 22.87
CA ILE A 20 12.80 20.02 23.21
C ILE A 20 12.07 20.70 24.37
N PRO A 21 12.75 21.02 25.52
CA PRO A 21 12.11 21.71 26.64
C PRO A 21 11.50 23.06 26.24
N ARG A 22 10.42 23.44 26.93
CA ARG A 22 9.67 24.67 26.69
C ARG A 22 10.56 25.90 26.59
N ASP A 23 11.39 26.12 27.61
CA ASP A 23 12.24 27.30 27.68
C ASP A 23 13.30 27.35 26.57
N SER A 24 13.84 26.18 26.21
CA SER A 24 14.78 26.05 25.09
C SER A 24 14.09 26.37 23.76
N MET A 25 12.87 25.85 23.55
CA MET A 25 12.08 26.13 22.33
C MET A 25 11.80 27.62 22.20
N LEU A 26 11.28 28.28 23.25
CA LEU A 26 11.01 29.71 23.26
C LEU A 26 12.27 30.54 23.06
N TYR A 27 13.40 30.14 23.66
CA TYR A 27 14.69 30.80 23.47
C TYR A 27 15.14 30.77 22.00
N HIS A 28 15.01 29.62 21.31
CA HIS A 28 15.43 29.48 19.93
C HIS A 28 14.48 30.19 18.95
N ILE A 29 13.17 30.13 19.21
CA ILE A 29 12.15 30.81 18.40
C ILE A 29 12.28 32.32 18.47
N SER A 30 12.35 32.89 19.69
CA SER A 30 12.44 34.34 19.90
C SER A 30 13.66 35.01 19.23
N ARG A 31 14.74 34.24 19.01
CA ARG A 31 15.96 34.66 18.36
C ARG A 31 16.08 34.24 16.90
N ASN A 32 15.03 33.66 16.36
CA ASN A 32 14.98 33.14 14.98
C ASN A 32 16.10 32.13 14.63
N HIS A 33 16.55 31.35 15.63
CA HIS A 33 17.66 30.43 15.45
C HIS A 33 17.28 29.29 14.51
N MET A 34 16.02 28.83 14.52
CA MET A 34 15.53 27.75 13.63
C MET A 34 15.64 28.15 12.15
N SER A 35 15.13 29.34 11.80
CA SER A 35 15.21 29.84 10.43
C SER A 35 16.67 30.02 9.98
N ARG A 36 17.55 30.60 10.85
CA ARG A 36 18.97 30.73 10.55
C ARG A 36 19.67 29.40 10.34
N TRP A 37 19.39 28.43 11.18
CA TRP A 37 19.95 27.07 11.09
C TRP A 37 19.54 26.39 9.79
N LEU A 38 18.27 26.55 9.36
CA LEU A 38 17.74 26.03 8.11
C LEU A 38 18.36 26.74 6.90
N THR A 39 18.54 28.07 6.98
CA THR A 39 19.20 28.85 5.93
C THR A 39 20.64 28.42 5.72
N ALA A 40 21.39 28.16 6.80
CA ALA A 40 22.79 27.69 6.74
C ALA A 40 22.90 26.29 6.07
N ARG A 41 21.81 25.57 5.96
CA ARG A 41 21.70 24.24 5.28
C ARG A 41 21.02 24.31 3.92
N ALA A 42 20.86 25.52 3.37
CA ALA A 42 20.16 25.75 2.10
C ALA A 42 18.72 25.25 2.04
N ILE A 43 18.04 25.15 3.20
CA ILE A 43 16.63 24.73 3.31
C ILE A 43 15.75 25.99 3.31
N PHE A 44 15.88 26.78 2.24
CA PHE A 44 15.28 28.10 2.13
C PHE A 44 13.75 28.14 2.23
N PRO A 45 12.97 27.20 1.66
CA PRO A 45 11.52 27.25 1.74
C PRO A 45 11.02 27.21 3.19
N VAL A 46 11.51 26.27 4.01
CA VAL A 46 11.14 26.15 5.42
C VAL A 46 11.68 27.34 6.23
N ALA A 47 12.93 27.74 5.97
CA ALA A 47 13.54 28.89 6.64
C ALA A 47 12.73 30.18 6.42
N ASN A 48 12.31 30.45 5.19
CA ASN A 48 11.49 31.61 4.85
C ASN A 48 10.11 31.53 5.47
N PHE A 49 9.44 30.37 5.41
CA PHE A 49 8.15 30.17 6.07
C PHE A 49 8.25 30.50 7.57
N LEU A 50 9.17 29.86 8.30
CA LEU A 50 9.33 30.06 9.75
C LEU A 50 9.73 31.49 10.12
N LYS A 51 10.42 32.20 9.25
CA LYS A 51 10.79 33.63 9.47
C LYS A 51 9.56 34.55 9.53
N HIS A 52 8.49 34.21 8.79
CA HIS A 52 7.27 35.01 8.70
C HIS A 52 6.16 34.57 9.67
N VAL A 53 6.37 33.50 10.42
CA VAL A 53 5.40 33.06 11.43
C VAL A 53 5.35 34.07 12.59
N THR A 54 4.15 34.45 12.94
CA THR A 54 3.89 35.42 14.04
C THR A 54 3.88 34.70 15.39
N TRP A 55 5.04 34.25 15.85
CA TRP A 55 5.21 33.43 17.06
C TRP A 55 4.57 33.98 18.33
N HIS A 56 4.58 35.31 18.50
CA HIS A 56 4.03 35.99 19.68
C HIS A 56 2.50 35.91 19.78
N LYS A 57 1.81 35.55 18.72
CA LYS A 57 0.36 35.33 18.70
C LYS A 57 -0.05 33.95 19.20
N LEU A 58 0.92 33.05 19.30
CA LEU A 58 0.69 31.66 19.71
C LEU A 58 1.04 31.53 21.20
N GLN A 59 0.07 31.26 22.03
CA GLN A 59 0.26 31.15 23.47
C GLN A 59 0.83 29.79 23.91
N ASP A 60 0.66 28.77 23.07
CA ASP A 60 1.06 27.40 23.37
C ASP A 60 2.36 27.04 22.64
N VAL A 61 3.33 26.48 23.38
CA VAL A 61 4.61 26.01 22.85
C VAL A 61 4.42 24.74 21.98
N ASP A 62 3.40 23.95 22.26
CA ASP A 62 3.10 22.78 21.43
C ASP A 62 2.57 23.18 20.05
N ALA A 63 1.82 24.28 19.97
CA ALA A 63 1.47 24.89 18.69
C ALA A 63 2.72 25.34 17.87
N HIS A 64 3.73 25.92 18.55
CA HIS A 64 5.01 26.24 17.90
C HIS A 64 5.72 25.00 17.37
N ARG A 65 5.78 23.92 18.17
CA ARG A 65 6.36 22.64 17.76
C ARG A 65 5.65 22.06 16.55
N GLN A 66 4.32 22.07 16.59
CA GLN A 66 3.48 21.52 15.51
C GLN A 66 3.71 22.28 14.18
N ILE A 67 3.73 23.61 14.21
CA ILE A 67 3.99 24.42 13.00
C ILE A 67 5.37 24.08 12.38
N ILE A 68 6.41 23.94 13.20
CA ILE A 68 7.75 23.60 12.72
C ILE A 68 7.75 22.17 12.16
N PHE A 69 7.12 21.25 12.87
CA PHE A 69 6.98 19.84 12.46
C PHE A 69 6.28 19.73 11.10
N ASP A 70 5.11 20.35 10.95
CA ASP A 70 4.31 20.32 9.72
C ASP A 70 5.06 20.93 8.53
N ALA A 71 5.75 22.05 8.75
CA ALA A 71 6.57 22.68 7.71
C ALA A 71 7.72 21.76 7.24
N ILE A 72 8.35 21.02 8.16
CA ILE A 72 9.41 20.06 7.83
C ILE A 72 8.83 18.89 7.04
N VAL A 73 7.72 18.30 7.51
CA VAL A 73 7.04 17.18 6.85
C VAL A 73 6.63 17.59 5.44
N GLN A 74 5.96 18.73 5.30
CA GLN A 74 5.54 19.24 3.99
C GLN A 74 6.72 19.48 3.04
N TYR A 75 7.81 20.06 3.53
CA TYR A 75 9.01 20.25 2.73
C TYR A 75 9.65 18.94 2.28
N ARG A 76 9.72 17.94 3.15
CA ARG A 76 10.23 16.60 2.80
C ARG A 76 9.36 15.94 1.75
N HIS A 77 8.03 16.05 1.87
CA HIS A 77 7.09 15.57 0.84
C HIS A 77 7.31 16.28 -0.50
N MET A 78 7.40 17.62 -0.50
CA MET A 78 7.63 18.40 -1.73
C MET A 78 8.96 18.06 -2.42
N LYS A 79 10.01 17.80 -1.66
CA LYS A 79 11.33 17.45 -2.22
C LYS A 79 11.35 16.09 -2.93
N ASN A 80 10.41 15.21 -2.59
CA ASN A 80 10.28 13.87 -3.17
C ASN A 80 9.26 13.80 -4.33
N ILE A 81 8.73 14.96 -4.77
CA ILE A 81 7.83 15.00 -5.94
C ILE A 81 8.65 14.71 -7.20
N GLY A 82 8.21 13.71 -7.97
CA GLY A 82 8.80 13.32 -9.24
C GLY A 82 10.16 12.61 -9.15
N VAL A 83 10.67 12.33 -7.97
CA VAL A 83 11.96 11.66 -7.76
C VAL A 83 11.75 10.39 -6.96
N VAL A 84 12.18 9.24 -7.53
CA VAL A 84 12.29 8.00 -6.76
C VAL A 84 13.53 8.10 -5.89
N ALA A 85 13.32 8.31 -4.59
CA ALA A 85 14.41 8.45 -3.63
C ALA A 85 15.21 7.15 -3.51
N VAL A 86 16.54 7.26 -3.47
CA VAL A 86 17.40 6.15 -3.04
C VAL A 86 17.16 5.91 -1.56
N PHE A 87 17.08 4.65 -1.16
CA PHE A 87 16.90 4.28 0.24
C PHE A 87 18.09 4.76 1.06
N ASP A 88 17.81 5.54 2.07
CA ASP A 88 18.81 6.08 2.99
C ASP A 88 18.32 5.80 4.42
N ARG A 89 19.03 4.94 5.14
CA ARG A 89 18.70 4.53 6.53
C ARG A 89 18.51 5.73 7.46
N GLY A 90 19.28 6.78 7.24
CA GLY A 90 19.19 8.02 8.03
C GLY A 90 17.96 8.87 7.71
N LYS A 91 17.28 8.64 6.59
CA LYS A 91 16.14 9.46 6.11
C LYS A 91 14.84 8.69 5.94
N PHE A 92 14.90 7.35 5.83
CA PHE A 92 13.72 6.53 5.72
C PHE A 92 13.05 6.39 7.09
N ASP A 93 11.80 6.81 7.18
CA ASP A 93 11.00 6.80 8.40
C ASP A 93 9.50 6.64 8.07
N LYS A 94 8.64 6.81 9.08
CA LYS A 94 7.20 6.71 8.91
C LYS A 94 6.57 7.71 7.92
N TYR A 95 7.32 8.73 7.49
CA TYR A 95 6.87 9.75 6.53
C TYR A 95 7.46 9.56 5.12
N ALA A 96 8.38 8.63 4.95
CA ALA A 96 8.86 8.22 3.64
C ALA A 96 7.93 7.12 3.08
N HIS A 97 7.32 7.33 1.92
CA HIS A 97 6.37 6.39 1.36
C HIS A 97 6.94 5.55 0.21
N PHE A 98 7.94 6.06 -0.50
CA PHE A 98 8.52 5.34 -1.63
C PHE A 98 10.03 5.53 -1.70
N ALA A 99 10.78 4.43 -1.82
CA ALA A 99 12.23 4.44 -2.02
C ALA A 99 12.69 3.23 -2.85
N ARG A 100 13.90 3.31 -3.43
CA ARG A 100 14.54 2.20 -4.16
C ARG A 100 15.87 1.81 -3.52
N ILE A 101 16.17 0.53 -3.56
CA ILE A 101 17.48 -0.06 -3.24
C ILE A 101 18.09 -0.55 -4.55
N GLY A 102 19.30 -0.12 -4.86
CA GLY A 102 19.97 -0.37 -6.14
C GLY A 102 19.78 0.76 -7.15
N GLU A 103 20.43 0.62 -8.31
CA GLU A 103 20.46 1.60 -9.38
C GLU A 103 19.80 1.11 -10.68
N GLY A 104 19.38 -0.14 -10.72
CA GLY A 104 18.73 -0.77 -11.86
C GLY A 104 17.28 -0.33 -12.09
N SER A 105 16.55 -1.10 -12.87
CA SER A 105 15.13 -0.85 -13.15
C SER A 105 14.24 -1.20 -11.94
N LEU A 106 13.16 -0.44 -11.78
CA LEU A 106 12.10 -0.74 -10.79
C LEU A 106 11.12 -1.84 -11.28
N GLY A 107 11.23 -2.27 -12.53
CA GLY A 107 10.22 -3.10 -13.18
C GLY A 107 8.93 -2.33 -13.49
N GLY A 108 7.94 -3.02 -14.02
CA GLY A 108 6.67 -2.44 -14.43
C GLY A 108 5.85 -1.92 -13.26
N LYS A 109 5.45 -2.79 -12.33
CA LYS A 109 4.66 -2.42 -11.15
C LYS A 109 5.36 -1.36 -10.29
N GLY A 110 6.70 -1.45 -10.10
CA GLY A 110 7.47 -0.46 -9.35
C GLY A 110 7.41 0.93 -9.98
N ARG A 111 7.45 1.03 -11.31
CA ARG A 111 7.26 2.30 -12.03
C ARG A 111 5.84 2.82 -11.90
N GLY A 112 4.83 1.93 -11.97
CA GLY A 112 3.43 2.29 -11.75
C GLY A 112 3.20 2.89 -10.37
N LEU A 113 3.77 2.29 -9.32
CA LEU A 113 3.68 2.81 -7.94
C LEU A 113 4.40 4.16 -7.77
N ALA A 114 5.60 4.32 -8.36
CA ALA A 114 6.30 5.60 -8.35
C ALA A 114 5.48 6.70 -9.06
N PHE A 115 4.81 6.34 -10.14
CA PHE A 115 3.90 7.23 -10.86
C PHE A 115 2.70 7.61 -9.99
N LEU A 116 2.03 6.66 -9.34
CA LEU A 116 0.90 6.92 -8.43
C LEU A 116 1.31 7.81 -7.26
N ASP A 117 2.47 7.57 -6.65
CA ASP A 117 3.03 8.43 -5.59
C ASP A 117 3.18 9.88 -6.07
N ASN A 118 3.67 10.06 -7.29
CA ASN A 118 3.79 11.38 -7.91
C ASN A 118 2.42 12.02 -8.20
N VAL A 119 1.45 11.26 -8.71
CA VAL A 119 0.09 11.75 -8.97
C VAL A 119 -0.55 12.24 -7.67
N VAL A 120 -0.47 11.47 -6.59
CA VAL A 120 -1.02 11.89 -5.29
C VAL A 120 -0.35 13.17 -4.77
N LYS A 121 0.97 13.27 -4.88
CA LYS A 121 1.74 14.44 -4.40
C LYS A 121 1.51 15.70 -5.22
N THR A 122 1.24 15.57 -6.51
CA THR A 122 1.03 16.72 -7.42
C THR A 122 -0.40 17.22 -7.47
N HIS A 123 -1.36 16.47 -6.92
CA HIS A 123 -2.78 16.82 -6.92
C HIS A 123 -3.30 17.05 -5.49
N PRO A 124 -3.19 18.28 -4.94
CA PRO A 124 -3.60 18.59 -3.57
C PRO A 124 -5.11 18.36 -3.33
N GLN A 125 -5.90 18.22 -4.39
CA GLN A 125 -7.33 17.88 -4.34
C GLN A 125 -7.60 16.56 -3.61
N PHE A 126 -6.65 15.62 -3.60
CA PHE A 126 -6.78 14.40 -2.80
C PHE A 126 -6.87 14.66 -1.30
N ASN A 127 -6.40 15.80 -0.83
CA ASN A 127 -6.42 16.20 0.58
C ASN A 127 -7.55 17.18 0.94
N GLN A 128 -8.53 17.38 0.04
CA GLN A 128 -9.62 18.35 0.26
C GLN A 128 -10.70 17.85 1.22
N TYR A 129 -10.76 16.54 1.51
CA TYR A 129 -11.77 15.96 2.38
C TYR A 129 -11.23 15.81 3.81
N PRO A 130 -11.78 16.56 4.79
CA PRO A 130 -11.39 16.40 6.18
C PRO A 130 -11.61 14.97 6.67
N GLY A 131 -10.62 14.42 7.37
CA GLY A 131 -10.70 13.05 7.90
C GLY A 131 -10.38 11.95 6.89
N ALA A 132 -10.15 12.27 5.61
CA ALA A 132 -9.69 11.32 4.61
C ALA A 132 -8.25 11.61 4.20
N SER A 133 -7.41 10.60 4.15
CA SER A 133 -6.05 10.67 3.59
C SER A 133 -5.91 9.76 2.38
N VAL A 134 -5.30 10.25 1.30
CA VAL A 134 -5.01 9.46 0.09
C VAL A 134 -3.51 9.36 -0.08
N ARG A 135 -2.99 8.14 -0.18
CA ARG A 135 -1.55 7.88 -0.32
C ARG A 135 -1.28 6.51 -0.95
N ILE A 136 -0.03 6.21 -1.23
CA ILE A 136 0.42 4.84 -1.46
C ILE A 136 0.88 4.22 -0.13
N PRO A 137 0.84 2.88 0.05
CA PRO A 137 1.47 2.22 1.18
C PRO A 137 2.99 2.45 1.15
N LYS A 138 3.65 2.32 2.30
CA LYS A 138 5.11 2.36 2.32
C LYS A 138 5.68 1.27 1.43
N THR A 139 6.55 1.67 0.53
CA THR A 139 7.08 0.82 -0.52
C THR A 139 8.59 1.02 -0.65
N VAL A 140 9.32 -0.09 -0.69
CA VAL A 140 10.73 -0.13 -1.09
C VAL A 140 10.86 -1.08 -2.26
N VAL A 141 11.54 -0.67 -3.32
CA VAL A 141 11.76 -1.50 -4.50
C VAL A 141 13.22 -1.91 -4.55
N LEU A 142 13.47 -3.22 -4.54
CA LEU A 142 14.76 -3.80 -4.89
C LEU A 142 14.88 -3.78 -6.41
N CYS A 143 15.80 -2.96 -6.93
CA CYS A 143 16.00 -2.81 -8.36
C CYS A 143 16.60 -4.06 -9.01
N THR A 144 16.58 -4.14 -10.32
CA THR A 144 17.03 -5.31 -11.08
C THR A 144 18.53 -5.62 -10.94
N ASP A 145 19.35 -4.65 -10.57
CA ASP A 145 20.77 -4.87 -10.26
C ASP A 145 21.01 -5.68 -8.98
N VAL A 146 20.07 -5.59 -8.01
CA VAL A 146 20.08 -6.44 -6.80
C VAL A 146 19.82 -7.91 -7.19
N PHE A 147 18.94 -8.15 -8.14
CA PHE A 147 18.69 -9.46 -8.72
C PHE A 147 19.95 -9.99 -9.45
N ASP A 148 20.56 -9.18 -10.31
CA ASP A 148 21.79 -9.56 -11.02
C ASP A 148 22.89 -9.94 -10.03
N GLN A 149 23.12 -9.12 -9.01
CA GLN A 149 24.10 -9.39 -7.95
C GLN A 149 23.81 -10.72 -7.23
N PHE A 150 22.55 -10.99 -6.88
CA PHE A 150 22.15 -12.24 -6.25
C PHE A 150 22.41 -13.46 -7.14
N MET A 151 22.06 -13.38 -8.43
CA MET A 151 22.27 -14.46 -9.39
C MET A 151 23.76 -14.76 -9.62
N GLU A 152 24.56 -13.71 -9.81
CA GLU A 152 26.01 -13.81 -10.09
C GLU A 152 26.79 -14.31 -8.88
N GLN A 153 26.54 -13.73 -7.71
CA GLN A 153 27.22 -14.09 -6.45
C GLN A 153 27.05 -15.56 -6.08
N ASN A 154 25.90 -16.16 -6.42
CA ASN A 154 25.54 -17.53 -6.09
C ASN A 154 25.67 -18.50 -7.28
N ASN A 155 26.12 -18.06 -8.44
CA ASN A 155 26.24 -18.87 -9.67
C ASN A 155 24.95 -19.61 -10.05
N LEU A 156 23.79 -18.93 -9.95
CA LEU A 156 22.47 -19.54 -10.11
C LEU A 156 22.01 -19.73 -11.55
N TYR A 157 22.65 -19.07 -12.53
CA TYR A 157 22.18 -19.11 -13.92
C TYR A 157 22.15 -20.54 -14.52
N GLU A 158 23.11 -21.39 -14.18
CA GLU A 158 23.17 -22.77 -14.69
C GLU A 158 21.92 -23.56 -14.31
N ILE A 159 21.57 -23.58 -13.02
CA ILE A 159 20.37 -24.29 -12.53
C ILE A 159 19.08 -23.60 -12.95
N ALA A 160 19.05 -22.27 -12.98
CA ALA A 160 17.89 -21.47 -13.35
C ALA A 160 17.47 -21.71 -14.81
N LEU A 161 18.41 -21.78 -15.73
CA LEU A 161 18.17 -21.99 -17.16
C LEU A 161 18.03 -23.47 -17.54
N SER A 162 18.29 -24.40 -16.63
CA SER A 162 18.13 -25.85 -16.86
C SER A 162 16.66 -26.26 -16.99
N ASP A 163 16.43 -27.52 -17.41
CA ASP A 163 15.09 -28.15 -17.41
C ASP A 163 14.76 -28.81 -16.06
N ALA A 164 15.39 -28.40 -14.98
CA ALA A 164 15.13 -28.92 -13.65
C ALA A 164 13.68 -28.61 -13.21
N PRO A 165 13.05 -29.48 -12.40
CA PRO A 165 11.73 -29.20 -11.81
C PRO A 165 11.73 -27.94 -10.97
N ASP A 166 10.57 -27.27 -10.87
CA ASP A 166 10.41 -25.98 -10.17
C ASP A 166 10.83 -26.04 -8.69
N ASP A 167 10.54 -27.15 -8.02
CA ASP A 167 10.91 -27.39 -6.62
C ASP A 167 12.45 -27.50 -6.45
N VAL A 168 13.16 -28.09 -7.43
CA VAL A 168 14.62 -28.18 -7.43
C VAL A 168 15.22 -26.79 -7.63
N ILE A 169 14.74 -26.02 -8.60
CA ILE A 169 15.16 -24.63 -8.82
C ILE A 169 14.95 -23.83 -7.54
N LEU A 170 13.75 -23.89 -6.95
CA LEU A 170 13.43 -23.20 -5.71
C LEU A 170 14.38 -23.53 -4.57
N GLN A 171 14.71 -24.82 -4.35
CA GLN A 171 15.63 -25.23 -3.29
C GLN A 171 17.04 -24.65 -3.46
N HIS A 172 17.52 -24.51 -4.70
CA HIS A 172 18.81 -23.86 -4.96
C HIS A 172 18.75 -22.36 -4.60
N PHE A 173 17.68 -21.65 -4.98
CA PHE A 173 17.50 -20.25 -4.66
C PHE A 173 17.34 -20.03 -3.15
N LEU A 174 16.61 -20.87 -2.43
CA LEU A 174 16.43 -20.75 -0.99
C LEU A 174 17.74 -20.95 -0.21
N ARG A 175 18.66 -21.80 -0.69
CA ARG A 175 19.99 -22.01 -0.10
C ARG A 175 20.97 -20.89 -0.40
N ALA A 176 20.74 -20.14 -1.47
CA ALA A 176 21.58 -19.01 -1.88
C ALA A 176 21.52 -17.87 -0.85
N GLN A 177 22.55 -17.03 -0.81
CA GLN A 177 22.63 -15.90 0.12
C GLN A 177 22.25 -14.59 -0.57
N LEU A 178 21.36 -13.82 0.04
CA LEU A 178 21.15 -12.43 -0.36
C LEU A 178 22.40 -11.60 -0.03
N PRO A 179 22.69 -10.55 -0.81
CA PRO A 179 23.82 -9.69 -0.53
C PRO A 179 23.69 -9.02 0.85
N ASP A 180 24.71 -9.18 1.70
CA ASP A 180 24.72 -8.71 3.10
C ASP A 180 24.57 -7.18 3.21
N SER A 181 24.96 -6.45 2.15
CA SER A 181 24.88 -4.99 2.12
C SER A 181 23.47 -4.42 2.35
N TYR A 182 22.42 -5.21 2.09
CA TYR A 182 21.02 -4.77 2.19
C TYR A 182 20.31 -5.18 3.49
N ILE A 183 20.94 -6.01 4.34
CA ILE A 183 20.32 -6.53 5.58
C ILE A 183 19.87 -5.39 6.51
N ASP A 184 20.75 -4.42 6.74
CA ASP A 184 20.41 -3.26 7.58
C ASP A 184 19.34 -2.36 6.98
N ASP A 185 19.21 -2.33 5.64
CA ASP A 185 18.15 -1.62 4.94
C ASP A 185 16.80 -2.29 5.22
N PHE A 186 16.75 -3.62 5.23
CA PHE A 186 15.55 -4.38 5.59
C PHE A 186 15.13 -4.13 7.04
N PHE A 187 16.06 -4.11 7.98
CA PHE A 187 15.76 -3.78 9.37
C PHE A 187 15.20 -2.36 9.52
N THR A 188 15.78 -1.39 8.82
CA THR A 188 15.28 -0.01 8.82
C THR A 188 13.87 0.07 8.22
N PHE A 189 13.59 -0.69 7.17
CA PHE A 189 12.26 -0.78 6.59
C PHE A 189 11.22 -1.37 7.57
N PHE A 190 11.56 -2.45 8.28
CA PHE A 190 10.68 -3.05 9.29
C PHE A 190 10.36 -2.07 10.43
N GLU A 191 11.39 -1.36 10.95
CA GLU A 191 11.21 -0.38 12.01
C GLU A 191 10.31 0.80 11.60
N ALA A 192 10.37 1.19 10.33
CA ALA A 192 9.55 2.29 9.80
C ALA A 192 8.11 1.85 9.48
N THR A 193 7.91 0.57 9.13
CA THR A 193 6.62 0.06 8.65
C THR A 193 5.75 -0.46 9.80
N LYS A 194 6.28 -1.34 10.65
CA LYS A 194 5.58 -1.98 11.78
C LYS A 194 4.22 -2.60 11.42
N SER A 195 4.13 -3.17 10.25
CA SER A 195 2.94 -3.82 9.70
C SER A 195 3.35 -5.01 8.84
N PRO A 196 2.44 -5.91 8.48
CA PRO A 196 2.70 -6.97 7.51
C PRO A 196 3.25 -6.41 6.20
N VAL A 197 4.07 -7.19 5.52
CA VAL A 197 4.74 -6.81 4.27
C VAL A 197 4.35 -7.73 3.14
N ALA A 198 3.92 -7.16 2.02
CA ALA A 198 3.74 -7.87 0.75
C ALA A 198 5.05 -7.81 -0.04
N ILE A 199 5.50 -8.97 -0.53
CA ILE A 199 6.66 -9.14 -1.39
C ILE A 199 6.11 -9.49 -2.77
N ARG A 200 6.26 -8.55 -3.72
CA ARG A 200 5.62 -8.62 -5.04
C ARG A 200 6.69 -8.60 -6.13
N SER A 201 6.47 -9.40 -7.16
CA SER A 201 7.24 -9.32 -8.40
C SER A 201 7.04 -7.97 -9.11
N SER A 202 8.06 -7.51 -9.81
CA SER A 202 8.02 -6.33 -10.68
C SER A 202 8.98 -6.53 -11.85
N SER A 203 8.57 -7.34 -12.81
CA SER A 203 9.34 -7.53 -14.02
C SER A 203 9.08 -6.42 -15.04
N LEU A 204 9.94 -6.33 -16.05
CA LEU A 204 9.74 -5.38 -17.15
C LEU A 204 8.57 -5.78 -18.05
N LEU A 205 8.25 -7.08 -18.11
CA LEU A 205 7.26 -7.65 -19.00
C LEU A 205 5.85 -7.65 -18.39
N GLU A 206 5.69 -7.56 -17.05
CA GLU A 206 4.39 -7.60 -16.38
C GLU A 206 3.42 -6.50 -16.85
N ASP A 207 3.94 -5.33 -17.23
CA ASP A 207 3.13 -4.21 -17.75
C ASP A 207 3.19 -4.11 -19.29
N SER A 208 3.58 -5.17 -19.97
CA SER A 208 3.58 -5.19 -21.43
C SER A 208 2.17 -5.14 -21.98
N HIS A 209 1.84 -4.11 -22.77
CA HIS A 209 0.52 -3.95 -23.37
C HIS A 209 0.14 -5.01 -24.38
N TYR A 210 1.14 -5.67 -24.96
CA TYR A 210 0.94 -6.64 -26.02
C TYR A 210 0.89 -8.08 -25.51
N GLN A 211 1.39 -8.30 -24.30
CA GLN A 211 1.57 -9.65 -23.73
C GLN A 211 1.46 -9.56 -22.22
N PRO A 212 0.26 -9.62 -21.62
CA PRO A 212 0.09 -9.48 -20.19
C PRO A 212 0.67 -10.68 -19.43
N PHE A 213 1.58 -10.41 -18.49
CA PHE A 213 2.20 -11.38 -17.59
C PHE A 213 1.47 -11.52 -16.25
N ALA A 214 0.22 -11.11 -16.19
CA ALA A 214 -0.54 -11.13 -14.95
C ALA A 214 -0.68 -12.54 -14.36
N GLY A 215 -0.34 -12.71 -13.09
CA GLY A 215 -0.51 -13.96 -12.35
C GLY A 215 0.54 -15.04 -12.59
N ILE A 216 1.60 -14.77 -13.37
CA ILE A 216 2.68 -15.74 -13.62
C ILE A 216 3.68 -15.78 -12.46
N TYR A 217 3.96 -14.64 -11.85
CA TYR A 217 4.90 -14.53 -10.75
C TYR A 217 4.21 -14.46 -9.40
N SER A 218 4.85 -15.03 -8.39
CA SER A 218 4.28 -15.15 -7.04
C SER A 218 4.29 -13.82 -6.26
N THR A 219 3.30 -13.68 -5.38
CA THR A 219 3.23 -12.61 -4.37
C THR A 219 3.11 -13.25 -3.00
N TYR A 220 3.96 -12.87 -2.06
CA TYR A 220 3.96 -13.37 -0.69
C TYR A 220 3.55 -12.26 0.27
N MET A 221 2.84 -12.60 1.33
CA MET A 221 2.53 -11.69 2.43
C MET A 221 3.07 -12.28 3.72
N ILE A 222 3.97 -11.55 4.37
CA ILE A 222 4.53 -11.93 5.67
C ILE A 222 3.93 -11.05 6.77
N PRO A 223 3.54 -11.64 7.92
CA PRO A 223 3.04 -10.86 9.03
C PRO A 223 4.17 -10.07 9.70
N TYR A 224 3.80 -9.09 10.50
CA TYR A 224 4.75 -8.38 11.34
C TYR A 224 5.05 -9.19 12.62
N LEU A 225 6.33 -9.39 12.91
CA LEU A 225 6.81 -10.00 14.13
C LEU A 225 7.71 -9.02 14.88
N GLU A 226 7.74 -9.12 16.21
CA GLU A 226 8.68 -8.36 17.04
C GLU A 226 10.12 -8.83 16.84
N ASP A 227 10.34 -10.15 16.58
CA ASP A 227 11.65 -10.69 16.24
C ASP A 227 12.03 -10.31 14.79
N LYS A 228 12.91 -9.33 14.68
CA LYS A 228 13.40 -8.84 13.39
C LYS A 228 14.23 -9.85 12.60
N TYR A 229 14.86 -10.82 13.26
CA TYR A 229 15.63 -11.86 12.57
C TYR A 229 14.71 -12.91 11.96
N GLU A 230 13.63 -13.25 12.63
CA GLU A 230 12.61 -14.14 12.09
C GLU A 230 11.90 -13.46 10.88
N MET A 231 11.56 -12.16 11.00
CA MET A 231 11.07 -11.37 9.86
C MET A 231 12.06 -11.35 8.70
N LEU A 232 13.35 -11.16 8.97
CA LEU A 232 14.39 -11.16 7.93
C LEU A 232 14.47 -12.52 7.24
N HIS A 233 14.38 -13.61 7.99
CA HIS A 233 14.39 -14.96 7.43
C HIS A 233 13.22 -15.18 6.46
N MET A 234 12.00 -14.81 6.87
CA MET A 234 10.81 -14.89 6.02
C MET A 234 10.90 -13.98 4.80
N LEU A 235 11.36 -12.74 4.98
CA LEU A 235 11.55 -11.81 3.88
C LEU A 235 12.55 -12.34 2.86
N ALA A 236 13.68 -12.85 3.33
CA ALA A 236 14.72 -13.41 2.47
C ALA A 236 14.19 -14.62 1.68
N ALA A 237 13.45 -15.52 2.34
CA ALA A 237 12.82 -16.66 1.67
C ALA A 237 11.82 -16.21 0.60
N ALA A 238 10.96 -15.22 0.90
CA ALA A 238 9.99 -14.68 -0.05
C ALA A 238 10.66 -13.99 -1.26
N ILE A 239 11.68 -13.16 -1.05
CA ILE A 239 12.45 -12.51 -2.14
C ILE A 239 13.07 -13.57 -3.05
N LYS A 240 13.76 -14.57 -2.47
CA LYS A 240 14.39 -15.67 -3.23
C LYS A 240 13.37 -16.47 -4.03
N SER A 241 12.16 -16.65 -3.48
CA SER A 241 11.07 -17.35 -4.15
C SER A 241 10.50 -16.57 -5.31
N VAL A 242 10.37 -15.24 -5.17
CA VAL A 242 10.01 -14.35 -6.29
C VAL A 242 11.08 -14.43 -7.38
N TYR A 243 12.37 -14.41 -7.03
CA TYR A 243 13.45 -14.56 -8.00
C TYR A 243 13.44 -15.93 -8.69
N ALA A 244 13.18 -17.02 -7.97
CA ALA A 244 13.07 -18.36 -8.52
C ALA A 244 11.91 -18.50 -9.52
N SER A 245 10.78 -17.83 -9.25
CA SER A 245 9.56 -17.91 -10.07
C SER A 245 9.75 -17.43 -11.53
N VAL A 246 10.77 -16.61 -11.79
CA VAL A 246 11.17 -16.22 -13.14
C VAL A 246 11.50 -17.44 -14.00
N TYR A 247 12.08 -18.47 -13.40
CA TYR A 247 12.62 -19.64 -14.08
C TYR A 247 11.76 -20.89 -13.97
N TYR A 248 10.54 -20.77 -13.43
CA TYR A 248 9.62 -21.89 -13.39
C TYR A 248 9.10 -22.27 -14.77
N ARG A 249 8.60 -23.49 -14.87
CA ARG A 249 8.13 -24.07 -16.13
C ARG A 249 7.13 -23.19 -16.87
N ASP A 250 6.14 -22.65 -16.14
CA ASP A 250 5.11 -21.80 -16.73
C ASP A 250 5.68 -20.47 -17.24
N SER A 251 6.61 -19.87 -16.49
CA SER A 251 7.33 -18.66 -16.91
C SER A 251 8.16 -18.91 -18.17
N LYS A 252 8.94 -20.01 -18.20
CA LYS A 252 9.72 -20.43 -19.37
C LYS A 252 8.85 -20.70 -20.60
N ALA A 253 7.74 -21.41 -20.40
CA ALA A 253 6.79 -21.71 -21.48
C ALA A 253 6.16 -20.43 -22.06
N TYR A 254 5.78 -19.49 -21.18
CA TYR A 254 5.22 -18.21 -21.60
C TYR A 254 6.24 -17.35 -22.36
N MET A 255 7.47 -17.27 -21.87
CA MET A 255 8.57 -16.56 -22.54
C MET A 255 8.80 -17.11 -23.95
N THR A 256 8.85 -18.43 -24.07
CA THR A 256 9.00 -19.09 -25.37
C THR A 256 7.84 -18.79 -26.31
N ALA A 257 6.62 -18.85 -25.81
CA ALA A 257 5.41 -18.55 -26.58
C ALA A 257 5.32 -17.10 -27.07
N THR A 258 5.90 -16.18 -26.31
CA THR A 258 5.89 -14.73 -26.60
C THR A 258 7.15 -14.24 -27.31
N SER A 259 8.07 -15.14 -27.72
CA SER A 259 9.34 -14.82 -28.35
C SER A 259 10.26 -13.92 -27.53
N ASN A 260 10.08 -13.90 -26.21
CA ASN A 260 10.98 -13.23 -25.29
C ASN A 260 12.15 -14.16 -24.90
N VAL A 261 13.27 -13.57 -24.51
CA VAL A 261 14.48 -14.31 -24.15
C VAL A 261 14.61 -14.33 -22.64
N ILE A 262 14.48 -15.52 -22.02
CA ILE A 262 14.43 -15.71 -20.57
C ILE A 262 15.69 -15.26 -19.83
N ASP A 263 16.86 -15.35 -20.47
CA ASP A 263 18.13 -14.91 -19.87
C ASP A 263 18.27 -13.38 -19.85
N GLN A 264 17.39 -12.65 -20.52
CA GLN A 264 17.29 -11.19 -20.47
C GLN A 264 16.24 -10.69 -19.48
N GLU A 265 15.40 -11.58 -18.95
CA GLU A 265 14.42 -11.19 -17.96
C GLU A 265 15.07 -10.91 -16.62
N LYS A 266 14.78 -9.72 -16.07
CA LYS A 266 15.30 -9.26 -14.80
C LYS A 266 14.16 -8.90 -13.88
N MET A 267 14.26 -9.32 -12.63
CA MET A 267 13.23 -9.15 -11.62
C MET A 267 13.60 -8.08 -10.62
N ALA A 268 12.82 -7.01 -10.56
CA ALA A 268 12.75 -6.16 -9.38
C ALA A 268 11.74 -6.73 -8.38
N VAL A 269 11.93 -6.47 -7.10
CA VAL A 269 11.01 -6.91 -6.04
C VAL A 269 10.49 -5.70 -5.27
N ILE A 270 9.18 -5.65 -5.10
CA ILE A 270 8.51 -4.62 -4.32
C ILE A 270 8.27 -5.16 -2.90
N LEU A 271 8.80 -4.46 -1.92
CA LEU A 271 8.47 -4.63 -0.50
C LEU A 271 7.45 -3.55 -0.15
N GLN A 272 6.21 -3.94 0.10
CA GLN A 272 5.11 -3.01 0.31
C GLN A 272 4.36 -3.32 1.60
N GLU A 273 4.08 -2.29 2.40
CA GLU A 273 3.20 -2.38 3.55
C GLU A 273 1.83 -2.95 3.13
N VAL A 274 1.36 -3.98 3.80
CA VAL A 274 0.00 -4.48 3.60
C VAL A 274 -0.97 -3.51 4.27
N VAL A 275 -1.94 -3.03 3.51
CA VAL A 275 -2.99 -2.18 4.04
C VAL A 275 -3.99 -3.01 4.81
N GLY A 276 -4.33 -2.59 6.01
CA GLY A 276 -5.30 -3.28 6.86
C GLY A 276 -5.24 -2.80 8.30
N LYS A 277 -5.98 -3.48 9.13
CA LYS A 277 -6.01 -3.35 10.60
C LYS A 277 -6.01 -4.73 11.23
N SER A 278 -5.49 -4.82 12.46
CA SER A 278 -5.58 -6.03 13.26
C SER A 278 -6.96 -6.15 13.86
N TYR A 279 -7.58 -7.30 13.64
CA TYR A 279 -8.84 -7.73 14.26
C TYR A 279 -8.57 -9.08 14.92
N GLY A 280 -8.17 -9.05 16.19
CA GLY A 280 -7.68 -10.25 16.88
C GLY A 280 -6.45 -10.85 16.20
N ASP A 281 -6.58 -12.09 15.76
CA ASP A 281 -5.53 -12.84 15.06
C ASP A 281 -5.52 -12.60 13.53
N HIS A 282 -6.41 -11.77 13.01
CA HIS A 282 -6.56 -11.49 11.59
C HIS A 282 -6.16 -10.05 11.23
N TYR A 283 -5.61 -9.88 10.03
CA TYR A 283 -5.24 -8.57 9.51
C TYR A 283 -5.80 -8.36 8.10
N TYR A 284 -6.61 -7.32 7.92
CA TYR A 284 -7.25 -7.00 6.64
C TYR A 284 -7.80 -5.57 6.60
N PRO A 285 -7.99 -4.96 5.40
CA PRO A 285 -8.65 -3.68 5.24
C PRO A 285 -10.18 -3.82 5.32
N ASN A 286 -10.86 -2.72 5.64
CA ASN A 286 -12.33 -2.68 5.58
C ASN A 286 -12.84 -2.79 4.15
N ILE A 287 -12.14 -2.18 3.20
CA ILE A 287 -12.51 -2.17 1.78
C ILE A 287 -11.27 -2.44 0.95
N SER A 288 -11.35 -3.33 -0.01
CA SER A 288 -10.46 -3.43 -1.16
C SER A 288 -11.23 -3.26 -2.44
N GLY A 289 -10.58 -2.80 -3.48
CA GLY A 289 -11.24 -2.64 -4.76
C GLY A 289 -10.31 -2.60 -5.95
N VAL A 290 -10.93 -2.78 -7.10
CA VAL A 290 -10.34 -2.53 -8.42
C VAL A 290 -11.20 -1.48 -9.11
N LEU A 291 -10.57 -0.41 -9.54
CA LEU A 291 -11.18 0.73 -10.18
C LEU A 291 -10.75 0.78 -11.64
N ARG A 292 -11.70 0.87 -12.57
CA ARG A 292 -11.46 1.01 -14.01
C ARG A 292 -12.02 2.33 -14.50
N SER A 293 -11.24 3.11 -15.19
CA SER A 293 -11.67 4.40 -15.76
C SER A 293 -12.52 4.23 -17.02
N LEU A 294 -12.71 3.00 -17.51
CA LEU A 294 -13.63 2.68 -18.61
C LEU A 294 -14.59 1.57 -18.16
N ASN A 295 -15.90 1.87 -18.23
CA ASN A 295 -16.96 0.92 -17.98
C ASN A 295 -17.41 0.28 -19.29
N TYR A 296 -17.05 -0.97 -19.52
CA TYR A 296 -17.39 -1.70 -20.75
C TYR A 296 -18.87 -2.12 -20.81
N TYR A 297 -19.57 -2.12 -19.69
CA TYR A 297 -20.96 -2.57 -19.56
C TYR A 297 -21.77 -1.59 -18.70
N PRO A 298 -22.02 -0.38 -19.16
CA PRO A 298 -22.82 0.61 -18.43
C PRO A 298 -24.26 0.12 -18.27
N ILE A 299 -24.86 0.44 -17.13
CA ILE A 299 -26.23 0.02 -16.75
C ILE A 299 -27.04 1.26 -16.38
N GLY A 300 -28.29 1.34 -16.88
CA GLY A 300 -29.19 2.45 -16.60
C GLY A 300 -28.62 3.77 -17.15
N ASP A 301 -28.40 4.74 -16.28
CA ASP A 301 -27.93 6.09 -16.63
C ASP A 301 -26.37 6.18 -16.68
N GLU A 302 -25.66 5.08 -16.42
CA GLU A 302 -24.19 5.05 -16.47
C GLU A 302 -23.68 5.29 -17.88
N THR A 303 -22.51 5.91 -18.00
CA THR A 303 -21.75 6.01 -19.26
C THR A 303 -20.44 5.24 -19.21
N ALA A 304 -19.86 4.94 -20.36
CA ALA A 304 -18.60 4.19 -20.42
C ALA A 304 -17.44 4.98 -19.78
N GLU A 305 -17.43 6.29 -19.94
CA GLU A 305 -16.37 7.20 -19.49
C GLU A 305 -16.41 7.46 -17.98
N GLU A 306 -17.52 7.18 -17.30
CA GLU A 306 -17.65 7.31 -15.85
C GLU A 306 -16.89 6.24 -15.08
N GLY A 307 -16.46 5.17 -15.79
CA GLY A 307 -15.73 4.09 -15.16
C GLY A 307 -16.55 3.24 -14.21
N ILE A 308 -15.90 2.34 -13.49
CA ILE A 308 -16.54 1.37 -12.62
C ILE A 308 -15.58 0.90 -11.53
N ALA A 309 -16.09 0.61 -10.33
CA ALA A 309 -15.36 -0.01 -9.25
C ALA A 309 -15.95 -1.37 -8.86
N SER A 310 -15.08 -2.32 -8.52
CA SER A 310 -15.42 -3.57 -7.84
C SER A 310 -14.95 -3.48 -6.39
N LEU A 311 -15.86 -3.61 -5.43
CA LEU A 311 -15.57 -3.50 -4.00
C LEU A 311 -15.70 -4.85 -3.28
N ALA A 312 -14.81 -5.11 -2.33
CA ALA A 312 -14.89 -6.26 -1.44
C ALA A 312 -14.37 -5.91 -0.04
N LEU A 313 -14.86 -6.62 0.98
CA LEU A 313 -14.29 -6.68 2.31
C LEU A 313 -13.04 -7.57 2.28
N GLY A 314 -11.99 -7.19 3.02
CA GLY A 314 -10.78 -7.97 3.19
C GLY A 314 -9.70 -7.69 2.15
N LEU A 315 -8.73 -8.58 2.04
CA LEU A 315 -7.58 -8.43 1.14
C LEU A 315 -7.99 -8.47 -0.33
N GLY A 316 -7.39 -7.58 -1.15
CA GLY A 316 -7.69 -7.45 -2.57
C GLY A 316 -7.46 -8.71 -3.42
N LYS A 317 -6.62 -9.65 -2.96
CA LYS A 317 -6.47 -10.98 -3.57
C LYS A 317 -7.80 -11.70 -3.77
N TYR A 318 -8.79 -11.47 -2.89
CA TYR A 318 -10.13 -12.04 -3.05
C TYR A 318 -10.81 -11.61 -4.36
N ILE A 319 -10.59 -10.37 -4.80
CA ILE A 319 -11.11 -9.84 -6.07
C ILE A 319 -10.38 -10.49 -7.24
N VAL A 320 -9.06 -10.56 -7.17
CA VAL A 320 -8.20 -11.14 -8.22
C VAL A 320 -8.52 -12.63 -8.45
N ASP A 321 -8.81 -13.37 -7.37
CA ASP A 321 -9.19 -14.79 -7.43
C ASP A 321 -10.66 -15.01 -7.87
N GLY A 322 -11.35 -13.95 -8.31
CA GLY A 322 -12.72 -14.04 -8.82
C GLY A 322 -13.80 -14.15 -7.75
N GLY A 323 -13.53 -13.69 -6.54
CA GLY A 323 -14.51 -13.62 -5.46
C GLY A 323 -15.70 -12.70 -5.78
N GLN A 324 -16.80 -12.87 -5.03
CA GLN A 324 -17.98 -12.00 -5.15
C GLN A 324 -17.66 -10.58 -4.73
N THR A 325 -17.85 -9.61 -5.63
CA THR A 325 -17.62 -8.18 -5.41
C THR A 325 -18.88 -7.38 -5.64
N LEU A 326 -19.00 -6.23 -4.99
CA LEU A 326 -20.05 -5.28 -5.28
C LEU A 326 -19.59 -4.38 -6.45
N ARG A 327 -20.36 -4.35 -7.54
CA ARG A 327 -20.12 -3.48 -8.68
C ARG A 327 -20.74 -2.11 -8.43
N VAL A 328 -19.95 -1.04 -8.51
CA VAL A 328 -20.37 0.31 -8.15
C VAL A 328 -19.90 1.31 -9.19
N SER A 329 -20.79 2.14 -9.70
CA SER A 329 -20.41 3.37 -10.41
C SER A 329 -20.09 4.46 -9.39
N PRO A 330 -18.87 5.03 -9.39
CA PRO A 330 -18.55 6.15 -8.49
C PRO A 330 -19.38 7.41 -8.73
N TYR A 331 -19.97 7.56 -9.90
CA TYR A 331 -20.88 8.68 -10.24
C TYR A 331 -22.34 8.42 -9.83
N HIS A 332 -22.72 7.13 -9.68
CA HIS A 332 -24.06 6.70 -9.26
C HIS A 332 -23.97 5.75 -8.05
N PRO A 333 -23.34 6.14 -6.91
CA PRO A 333 -22.98 5.23 -5.83
C PRO A 333 -24.20 4.60 -5.13
N ALA A 334 -25.38 5.23 -5.19
CA ALA A 334 -26.61 4.68 -4.64
C ALA A 334 -27.30 3.66 -5.57
N GLN A 335 -26.90 3.58 -6.83
CA GLN A 335 -27.50 2.67 -7.83
C GLN A 335 -26.67 1.41 -7.95
N VAL A 336 -26.83 0.48 -7.00
CA VAL A 336 -26.11 -0.79 -6.98
C VAL A 336 -27.03 -1.93 -7.41
N LEU A 337 -26.79 -2.51 -8.58
CA LEU A 337 -27.63 -3.57 -9.16
C LEU A 337 -27.80 -4.76 -8.22
N GLN A 338 -26.73 -5.22 -7.56
CA GLN A 338 -26.79 -6.33 -6.62
C GLN A 338 -27.63 -6.04 -5.36
N MET A 339 -27.99 -4.77 -5.13
CA MET A 339 -28.82 -4.33 -4.00
C MET A 339 -30.25 -3.92 -4.44
N SER A 340 -30.59 -4.05 -5.74
CA SER A 340 -31.87 -3.60 -6.29
C SER A 340 -33.07 -4.41 -5.76
N GLU A 341 -32.86 -5.70 -5.47
CA GLU A 341 -33.88 -6.62 -4.93
C GLU A 341 -33.27 -7.44 -3.80
N MET A 342 -34.09 -7.74 -2.80
CA MET A 342 -33.66 -8.50 -1.61
C MET A 342 -33.07 -9.88 -1.99
N GLU A 343 -33.73 -10.61 -2.88
CA GLU A 343 -33.27 -11.94 -3.29
C GLU A 343 -31.92 -11.88 -4.02
N ILE A 344 -31.71 -10.87 -4.86
CA ILE A 344 -30.43 -10.62 -5.54
C ILE A 344 -29.37 -10.29 -4.51
N ALA A 345 -29.65 -9.39 -3.56
CA ALA A 345 -28.72 -9.00 -2.53
C ALA A 345 -28.28 -10.20 -1.65
N LEU A 346 -29.19 -11.08 -1.29
CA LEU A 346 -28.91 -12.29 -0.51
C LEU A 346 -28.05 -13.30 -1.26
N ARG A 347 -28.11 -13.34 -2.60
CA ARG A 347 -27.40 -14.29 -3.44
C ARG A 347 -26.06 -13.74 -3.96
N GLU A 348 -26.03 -12.47 -4.39
CA GLU A 348 -24.91 -11.91 -5.17
C GLU A 348 -23.94 -11.08 -4.33
N THR A 349 -24.21 -10.87 -3.03
CA THR A 349 -23.27 -10.15 -2.17
C THR A 349 -22.25 -11.10 -1.54
N GLN A 350 -21.13 -10.54 -1.14
CA GLN A 350 -19.97 -11.24 -0.59
C GLN A 350 -20.33 -12.07 0.65
N THR A 351 -19.93 -13.33 0.66
CA THR A 351 -20.14 -14.29 1.79
C THR A 351 -18.86 -14.67 2.50
N HIS A 352 -17.72 -14.55 1.82
CA HIS A 352 -16.39 -14.84 2.34
C HIS A 352 -15.46 -13.68 2.02
N PHE A 353 -14.36 -13.58 2.74
CA PHE A 353 -13.29 -12.61 2.49
C PHE A 353 -11.93 -13.23 2.80
N TYR A 354 -10.87 -12.58 2.35
CA TYR A 354 -9.51 -12.97 2.70
C TYR A 354 -8.93 -12.06 3.78
N ALA A 355 -8.25 -12.68 4.74
CA ALA A 355 -7.50 -12.03 5.81
C ALA A 355 -6.11 -12.67 5.93
N LEU A 356 -5.14 -11.91 6.38
CA LEU A 356 -3.83 -12.44 6.75
C LEU A 356 -3.89 -13.04 8.16
N ASP A 357 -3.38 -14.26 8.31
CA ASP A 357 -3.21 -14.91 9.62
C ASP A 357 -2.00 -14.31 10.35
N MET A 358 -2.23 -13.76 11.55
CA MET A 358 -1.19 -13.17 12.39
C MET A 358 -0.71 -14.12 13.49
N LYS A 359 -1.31 -15.29 13.63
CA LYS A 359 -1.08 -16.22 14.74
C LYS A 359 -0.12 -17.35 14.41
N HIS A 360 -0.25 -17.95 13.22
CA HIS A 360 0.53 -19.12 12.82
C HIS A 360 1.77 -18.73 12.03
N VAL A 361 2.69 -18.05 12.71
CA VAL A 361 3.85 -17.48 12.05
C VAL A 361 5.14 -18.10 12.56
N GLY A 362 6.06 -18.34 11.66
CA GLY A 362 7.46 -18.60 11.92
C GLY A 362 7.92 -20.05 11.79
N ALA A 363 7.24 -21.04 12.36
CA ALA A 363 7.75 -22.41 12.36
C ALA A 363 7.64 -23.14 11.00
N ASP A 364 6.70 -22.75 10.15
CA ASP A 364 6.31 -23.45 8.91
C ASP A 364 6.18 -22.54 7.69
N PHE A 365 7.06 -21.52 7.53
CA PHE A 365 7.03 -20.70 6.31
C PHE A 365 7.07 -21.62 5.08
N LYS A 366 5.95 -21.72 4.39
CA LYS A 366 5.85 -22.40 3.10
C LYS A 366 5.93 -21.37 1.98
N VAL A 367 6.64 -21.74 0.95
CA VAL A 367 6.75 -20.93 -0.26
C VAL A 367 5.51 -21.17 -1.13
N ASP A 368 4.37 -20.69 -0.63
CA ASP A 368 3.08 -20.71 -1.30
C ASP A 368 2.49 -19.30 -1.19
N ASP A 369 2.01 -18.74 -2.27
CA ASP A 369 1.43 -17.39 -2.33
C ASP A 369 0.13 -17.24 -1.50
N GLY A 370 -0.48 -18.35 -1.12
CA GLY A 370 -1.61 -18.45 -0.19
C GLY A 370 -1.23 -18.74 1.27
N PHE A 371 0.04 -18.90 1.57
CA PHE A 371 0.58 -19.41 2.82
C PHE A 371 -0.07 -18.84 4.09
N ASN A 372 -0.21 -17.53 4.20
CA ASN A 372 -0.77 -16.86 5.37
C ASN A 372 -2.17 -16.29 5.13
N ILE A 373 -2.83 -16.66 4.05
CA ILE A 373 -4.12 -16.10 3.68
C ILE A 373 -5.24 -17.05 4.08
N LEU A 374 -6.10 -16.57 4.95
CA LEU A 374 -7.29 -17.31 5.40
C LEU A 374 -8.51 -16.85 4.60
N LYS A 375 -9.31 -17.82 4.15
CA LYS A 375 -10.64 -17.56 3.60
C LYS A 375 -11.68 -17.69 4.71
N LEU A 376 -12.16 -16.55 5.20
CA LEU A 376 -13.09 -16.42 6.32
C LEU A 376 -14.50 -16.12 5.84
N LYS A 377 -15.49 -16.48 6.64
CA LYS A 377 -16.90 -16.08 6.42
C LYS A 377 -17.12 -14.65 6.93
N VAL A 378 -18.00 -13.88 6.30
CA VAL A 378 -18.41 -12.52 6.75
C VAL A 378 -18.85 -12.50 8.23
N LYS A 379 -19.39 -13.63 8.74
CA LYS A 379 -19.74 -13.76 10.17
C LYS A 379 -18.55 -13.57 11.11
N GLU A 380 -17.33 -13.90 10.70
CA GLU A 380 -16.13 -13.67 11.54
C GLU A 380 -15.82 -12.17 11.61
N ALA A 381 -15.91 -11.45 10.49
CA ALA A 381 -15.76 -10.00 10.48
C ALA A 381 -16.84 -9.27 11.31
N ASP A 382 -18.07 -9.83 11.39
CA ASP A 382 -19.11 -9.32 12.27
C ASP A 382 -18.74 -9.48 13.76
N LYS A 383 -18.22 -10.64 14.16
CA LYS A 383 -17.72 -10.87 15.53
C LYS A 383 -16.54 -9.93 15.90
N GLU A 384 -15.68 -9.65 14.94
CA GLU A 384 -14.52 -8.77 15.09
C GLU A 384 -14.86 -7.28 15.07
N GLY A 385 -16.12 -6.92 14.75
CA GLY A 385 -16.60 -5.54 14.74
C GLY A 385 -16.08 -4.72 13.54
N SER A 386 -15.55 -5.37 12.49
CA SER A 386 -14.96 -4.69 11.34
C SER A 386 -15.98 -4.22 10.30
N LEU A 387 -17.26 -4.59 10.45
CA LEU A 387 -18.32 -4.32 9.47
C LEU A 387 -18.97 -2.95 9.58
N GLN A 388 -18.57 -2.13 10.55
CA GLN A 388 -19.11 -0.79 10.72
C GLN A 388 -18.95 0.01 9.40
N TYR A 389 -20.05 0.64 8.95
CA TYR A 389 -20.14 1.45 7.72
C TYR A 389 -20.10 0.67 6.38
N ILE A 390 -19.87 -0.65 6.40
CA ILE A 390 -19.79 -1.44 5.16
C ILE A 390 -20.85 -2.53 5.03
N ALA A 391 -21.68 -2.71 6.06
CA ALA A 391 -22.71 -3.75 6.04
C ALA A 391 -24.11 -3.22 6.33
N SER A 392 -25.09 -3.90 5.75
CA SER A 392 -26.52 -3.85 6.09
C SER A 392 -26.92 -5.15 6.78
N THR A 393 -28.06 -5.17 7.46
CA THR A 393 -28.61 -6.35 8.12
C THR A 393 -29.91 -6.77 7.47
N PHE A 394 -30.00 -8.03 7.05
CA PHE A 394 -31.25 -8.64 6.59
C PHE A 394 -32.08 -9.07 7.79
N ASP A 395 -33.29 -8.54 7.88
CA ASP A 395 -34.29 -8.94 8.86
C ASP A 395 -35.19 -10.05 8.29
N PRO A 396 -35.11 -11.29 8.83
CA PRO A 396 -35.89 -12.39 8.30
C PRO A 396 -37.38 -12.33 8.66
N TYR A 397 -37.78 -11.52 9.65
CA TYR A 397 -39.19 -11.40 10.04
C TYR A 397 -39.93 -10.41 9.13
N ASP A 398 -39.33 -9.24 8.92
CA ASP A 398 -39.91 -8.21 8.08
C ASP A 398 -39.57 -8.40 6.59
N GLN A 399 -38.68 -9.34 6.26
CA GLN A 399 -38.19 -9.61 4.90
C GLN A 399 -37.64 -8.34 4.23
N VAL A 400 -36.81 -7.57 4.97
CA VAL A 400 -36.20 -6.34 4.50
C VAL A 400 -34.71 -6.30 4.83
N ILE A 401 -33.94 -5.57 4.01
CA ILE A 401 -32.54 -5.23 4.30
C ILE A 401 -32.53 -3.81 4.86
N ARG A 402 -31.99 -3.67 6.08
CA ARG A 402 -31.84 -2.38 6.76
C ARG A 402 -30.37 -1.97 6.77
N ASP A 403 -30.09 -0.73 6.43
CA ASP A 403 -28.74 -0.21 6.47
C ASP A 403 -28.20 -0.14 7.90
N GLY A 404 -26.94 -0.61 8.04
CA GLY A 404 -26.25 -0.68 9.32
C GLY A 404 -26.32 -2.04 10.00
N LEU A 405 -25.70 -2.09 11.18
CA LEU A 405 -25.60 -3.30 12.00
C LEU A 405 -26.69 -3.32 13.06
N TYR A 406 -27.54 -4.35 13.02
CA TYR A 406 -28.55 -4.63 14.02
C TYR A 406 -28.31 -6.02 14.62
N GLU A 407 -28.75 -6.24 15.85
CA GLU A 407 -28.70 -7.56 16.48
C GLU A 407 -29.52 -8.58 15.71
N GLY A 408 -28.98 -9.80 15.60
CA GLY A 408 -29.62 -10.85 14.79
C GLY A 408 -29.48 -10.61 13.28
N GLY A 409 -30.19 -11.40 12.48
CA GLY A 409 -30.19 -11.29 11.04
C GLY A 409 -28.85 -11.62 10.35
N ARG A 410 -28.89 -11.74 9.01
CA ARG A 410 -27.70 -11.96 8.20
C ARG A 410 -27.06 -10.62 7.82
N LYS A 411 -25.75 -10.48 7.99
CA LYS A 411 -25.01 -9.31 7.51
C LYS A 411 -24.75 -9.42 6.02
N ILE A 412 -25.03 -8.32 5.32
CA ILE A 412 -24.89 -8.16 3.88
C ILE A 412 -23.81 -7.09 3.63
N ILE A 413 -22.80 -7.43 2.86
CA ILE A 413 -21.73 -6.47 2.50
C ILE A 413 -22.27 -5.56 1.39
N SER A 414 -22.86 -4.44 1.79
CA SER A 414 -23.53 -3.47 0.94
C SER A 414 -22.73 -2.18 0.72
N PHE A 415 -21.74 -1.92 1.56
CA PHE A 415 -21.00 -0.66 1.61
C PHE A 415 -21.89 0.58 1.77
N CYS A 416 -23.10 0.42 2.31
CA CYS A 416 -24.13 1.48 2.39
C CYS A 416 -23.63 2.75 3.08
N GLY A 417 -22.85 2.63 4.16
CA GLY A 417 -22.33 3.78 4.90
C GLY A 417 -21.46 4.70 4.06
N VAL A 418 -20.64 4.14 3.16
CA VAL A 418 -19.73 4.91 2.29
C VAL A 418 -20.34 5.24 0.93
N LEU A 419 -21.36 4.51 0.48
CA LEU A 419 -21.99 4.73 -0.83
C LEU A 419 -23.26 5.58 -0.78
N GLN A 420 -24.01 5.52 0.33
CA GLN A 420 -25.33 6.17 0.46
C GLN A 420 -25.39 7.18 1.60
N HIS A 421 -24.56 7.01 2.64
CA HIS A 421 -24.63 7.82 3.86
C HIS A 421 -23.40 8.74 4.07
N ASP A 422 -22.54 8.89 3.06
CA ASP A 422 -21.39 9.81 3.04
C ASP A 422 -20.50 9.75 4.29
N VAL A 423 -20.39 8.55 4.91
CA VAL A 423 -19.54 8.34 6.10
C VAL A 423 -18.07 8.61 5.79
N PHE A 424 -17.65 8.28 4.58
CA PHE A 424 -16.32 8.52 4.04
C PHE A 424 -16.45 8.85 2.55
N PRO A 425 -15.68 9.80 1.99
CA PRO A 425 -15.85 10.28 0.62
C PRO A 425 -15.27 9.30 -0.42
N LEU A 426 -15.60 8.00 -0.31
CA LEU A 426 -15.11 6.96 -1.20
C LEU A 426 -15.44 7.23 -2.66
N PRO A 427 -16.71 7.53 -3.06
CA PRO A 427 -17.03 7.76 -4.46
C PRO A 427 -16.24 8.91 -5.08
N GLN A 428 -16.08 10.01 -4.34
CA GLN A 428 -15.36 11.20 -4.80
C GLN A 428 -13.84 10.92 -4.95
N ILE A 429 -13.25 10.15 -4.04
CA ILE A 429 -11.84 9.74 -4.15
C ILE A 429 -11.64 8.82 -5.36
N LEU A 430 -12.57 7.90 -5.61
CA LEU A 430 -12.52 7.02 -6.78
C LEU A 430 -12.63 7.83 -8.10
N GLN A 431 -13.54 8.80 -8.18
CA GLN A 431 -13.65 9.70 -9.35
C GLN A 431 -12.35 10.46 -9.60
N MET A 432 -11.74 11.05 -8.55
CA MET A 432 -10.45 11.75 -8.67
C MET A 432 -9.33 10.81 -9.09
N SER A 433 -9.28 9.60 -8.54
CA SER A 433 -8.24 8.62 -8.86
C SER A 433 -8.31 8.20 -10.34
N MET A 434 -9.51 7.95 -10.87
CA MET A 434 -9.72 7.69 -12.30
C MET A 434 -9.29 8.86 -13.18
N LYS A 435 -9.77 10.05 -12.84
CA LYS A 435 -9.52 11.26 -13.60
C LYS A 435 -8.02 11.54 -13.70
N TYR A 436 -7.36 11.70 -12.57
CA TYR A 436 -5.94 12.05 -12.56
C TYR A 436 -5.05 10.92 -13.08
N GLY A 437 -5.41 9.66 -12.81
CA GLY A 437 -4.71 8.52 -13.37
C GLY A 437 -4.79 8.47 -14.90
N ALA A 438 -5.99 8.61 -15.47
CA ALA A 438 -6.20 8.59 -16.91
C ALA A 438 -5.59 9.81 -17.61
N GLU A 439 -5.71 11.02 -17.03
CA GLU A 439 -5.10 12.24 -17.55
C GLU A 439 -3.57 12.11 -17.61
N ALA A 440 -2.95 11.65 -16.55
CA ALA A 440 -1.51 11.51 -16.47
C ALA A 440 -0.96 10.38 -17.37
N MET A 441 -1.69 9.26 -17.51
CA MET A 441 -1.34 8.16 -18.41
C MET A 441 -1.77 8.41 -19.86
N ARG A 442 -2.64 9.38 -20.12
CA ARG A 442 -3.26 9.68 -21.42
C ARG A 442 -3.97 8.47 -22.06
N ARG A 443 -4.55 7.61 -21.25
CA ARG A 443 -5.27 6.39 -21.63
C ARG A 443 -6.12 5.88 -20.47
N PRO A 444 -7.07 4.96 -20.72
CA PRO A 444 -7.79 4.28 -19.65
C PRO A 444 -6.82 3.59 -18.68
N VAL A 445 -7.18 3.60 -17.40
CA VAL A 445 -6.39 3.00 -16.30
C VAL A 445 -7.23 2.02 -15.51
N GLU A 446 -6.54 1.02 -14.95
CA GLU A 446 -7.04 0.15 -13.90
C GLU A 446 -6.18 0.39 -12.65
N ILE A 447 -6.82 0.59 -11.51
CA ILE A 447 -6.15 0.95 -10.26
C ILE A 447 -6.66 0.04 -9.15
N GLU A 448 -5.74 -0.68 -8.50
CA GLU A 448 -6.02 -1.41 -7.27
C GLU A 448 -5.95 -0.46 -6.07
N PHE A 449 -6.86 -0.61 -5.13
CA PHE A 449 -6.88 0.21 -3.91
C PHE A 449 -7.34 -0.57 -2.68
N ALA A 450 -7.04 -0.03 -1.51
CA ALA A 450 -7.59 -0.48 -0.24
C ALA A 450 -7.90 0.72 0.66
N CYS A 451 -8.84 0.54 1.59
CA CYS A 451 -9.27 1.59 2.51
C CYS A 451 -9.46 1.05 3.92
N ASN A 452 -8.93 1.77 4.89
CA ASN A 452 -9.19 1.57 6.31
C ASN A 452 -10.15 2.65 6.81
N LEU A 453 -11.24 2.24 7.44
CA LEU A 453 -12.23 3.14 8.05
C LEU A 453 -12.10 3.12 9.58
N ASN A 454 -12.14 4.28 10.22
CA ASN A 454 -12.14 4.43 11.66
C ASN A 454 -13.56 4.64 12.21
N ALA A 455 -13.77 4.33 13.49
CA ALA A 455 -15.06 4.51 14.16
C ALA A 455 -15.53 5.98 14.19
N ASP A 456 -14.60 6.93 14.14
CA ASP A 456 -14.85 8.37 14.09
C ASP A 456 -15.16 8.92 12.68
N LYS A 457 -15.39 8.03 11.73
CA LYS A 457 -15.62 8.34 10.29
C LYS A 457 -14.41 8.91 9.55
N THR A 458 -13.25 8.91 10.14
CA THR A 458 -12.01 9.16 9.41
C THR A 458 -11.54 7.90 8.70
N GLY A 459 -10.64 8.01 7.74
CA GLY A 459 -10.11 6.85 7.03
C GLY A 459 -8.90 7.15 6.19
N GLU A 460 -8.29 6.09 5.73
CA GLU A 460 -7.10 6.12 4.89
C GLU A 460 -7.38 5.33 3.61
N PHE A 461 -7.21 5.98 2.48
CA PHE A 461 -7.35 5.39 1.15
C PHE A 461 -5.96 5.20 0.54
N TYR A 462 -5.68 3.99 0.08
CA TYR A 462 -4.38 3.63 -0.47
C TYR A 462 -4.51 3.17 -1.92
N LEU A 463 -3.71 3.76 -2.79
CA LEU A 463 -3.51 3.30 -4.16
C LEU A 463 -2.41 2.23 -4.13
N LEU A 464 -2.69 1.02 -4.63
CA LEU A 464 -1.82 -0.15 -4.48
C LEU A 464 -1.06 -0.49 -5.76
N GLN A 465 -1.69 -0.26 -6.91
CA GLN A 465 -1.12 -0.53 -8.23
C GLN A 465 -1.87 0.25 -9.30
#